data_4ebb16776c3ad3dfc1014261683ecfb0
#
_entry.id   4ebb16776c3ad3dfc1014261683ecfb0
#
_cell.length_a   1.000
_cell.length_b   1.000
_cell.length_c   1.000
_cell.angle_alpha   90.00
_cell.angle_beta   90.00
_cell.angle_gamma   90.00
#
_symmetry.space_group_name_H-M   'P 1'
#
loop_
_entity.id
_entity.type
_entity.pdbx_description
1 polymer ?
#
loop_
_entity_poly.entity_id
_entity_poly.type
_entity_poly.pdbx_seq_one_letter_code
_entity_poly.pdbx_strand_id
1 'polypeptide(L)' 'MEIAGGVPTIGDNVYICSGAKVVGRITVANGVMIGAQSFVNKSIEEENITVAGVPAKKIGDHSSKPYLNSRLFN' A
#
# COMPACT_ATOMS: atom_id res chain seq x y z
N MET A 1 10.17 2.48 -2.57
CA MET A 1 9.10 2.06 -3.49
C MET A 1 9.55 2.27 -4.92
N GLU A 2 9.24 1.34 -5.78
CA GLU A 2 9.47 1.48 -7.21
C GLU A 2 8.15 1.68 -7.94
N ILE A 3 8.18 2.55 -8.97
CA ILE A 3 7.01 2.84 -9.79
C ILE A 3 7.41 2.59 -11.24
N ALA A 4 6.59 1.85 -11.98
CA ALA A 4 6.84 1.56 -13.38
C ALA A 4 5.51 1.52 -14.15
N GLY A 5 5.57 1.77 -15.46
CA GLY A 5 4.42 1.65 -16.35
C GLY A 5 3.39 2.76 -16.19
N GLY A 6 3.78 3.89 -15.63
CA GLY A 6 2.89 5.04 -15.42
C GLY A 6 3.00 5.55 -14.00
N VAL A 7 2.18 6.55 -13.65
CA VAL A 7 2.22 7.19 -12.35
C VAL A 7 0.96 6.78 -11.58
N PRO A 8 1.09 6.04 -10.47
CA PRO A 8 -0.07 5.69 -9.67
C PRO A 8 -0.59 6.90 -8.89
N THR A 9 -1.87 6.87 -8.59
CA THR A 9 -2.50 7.85 -7.71
C THR A 9 -2.58 7.23 -6.32
N ILE A 10 -1.84 7.82 -5.39
CA ILE A 10 -1.77 7.31 -4.02
C ILE A 10 -2.62 8.20 -3.12
N GLY A 11 -3.52 7.60 -2.40
CA GLY A 11 -4.39 8.32 -1.48
C GLY A 11 -3.67 8.82 -0.24
N ASP A 12 -4.44 9.35 0.71
CA ASP A 12 -3.90 9.89 1.95
C ASP A 12 -3.63 8.78 2.95
N ASN A 13 -2.60 8.98 3.77
CA ASN A 13 -2.25 8.05 4.87
C ASN A 13 -1.96 6.63 4.39
N VAL A 14 -1.38 6.52 3.20
CA VAL A 14 -0.94 5.22 2.67
C VAL A 14 0.46 4.94 3.21
N TYR A 15 0.64 3.75 3.76
CA TYR A 15 1.94 3.30 4.23
C TYR A 15 2.49 2.24 3.29
N ILE A 16 3.65 2.51 2.73
CA ILE A 16 4.29 1.59 1.78
C ILE A 16 5.60 1.12 2.39
N CYS A 17 5.67 -0.17 2.66
CA CYS A 17 6.85 -0.77 3.31
C CYS A 17 8.01 -0.90 2.33
N SER A 18 9.20 -1.18 2.89
CA SER A 18 10.43 -1.26 2.11
C SER A 18 10.34 -2.31 1.01
N GLY A 19 10.86 -1.95 -0.16
CA GLY A 19 10.95 -2.88 -1.28
C GLY A 19 9.64 -3.14 -2.00
N ALA A 20 8.54 -2.53 -1.58
CA ALA A 20 7.28 -2.68 -2.30
C ALA A 20 7.37 -1.97 -3.66
N LYS A 21 6.71 -2.57 -4.65
CA LYS A 21 6.67 -2.03 -6.02
C LYS A 21 5.23 -1.77 -6.40
N VAL A 22 4.98 -0.58 -6.96
CA VAL A 22 3.66 -0.21 -7.45
C VAL A 22 3.80 0.07 -8.93
N VAL A 23 3.06 -0.66 -9.74
CA VAL A 23 3.26 -0.69 -11.19
C VAL A 23 1.98 -0.26 -11.90
N GLY A 24 2.13 0.67 -12.85
CA GLY A 24 1.04 1.07 -13.73
C GLY A 24 0.23 2.24 -13.20
N ARG A 25 -0.76 2.65 -14.00
CA ARG A 25 -1.67 3.73 -13.63
C ARG A 25 -2.79 3.17 -12.80
N ILE A 26 -2.51 2.93 -11.55
CA ILE A 26 -3.46 2.39 -10.61
C ILE A 26 -3.76 3.41 -9.53
N THR A 27 -4.84 3.18 -8.79
CA THR A 27 -5.22 4.01 -7.65
C THR A 27 -5.09 3.19 -6.38
N VAL A 28 -4.47 3.79 -5.37
CA VAL A 28 -4.41 3.19 -4.04
C VAL A 28 -5.24 4.05 -3.11
N ALA A 29 -6.26 3.45 -2.52
CA ALA A 29 -7.23 4.15 -1.67
C ALA A 29 -6.57 4.64 -0.38
N ASN A 30 -7.28 5.52 0.33
CA ASN A 30 -6.79 6.09 1.59
C ASN A 30 -6.60 5.03 2.67
N GLY A 31 -5.57 5.20 3.48
CA GLY A 31 -5.36 4.37 4.65
C GLY A 31 -4.85 2.96 4.37
N VAL A 32 -4.48 2.67 3.14
CA VAL A 32 -3.98 1.33 2.75
C VAL A 32 -2.55 1.15 3.24
N MET A 33 -2.27 -0.04 3.76
CA MET A 33 -0.91 -0.44 4.09
C MET A 33 -0.45 -1.51 3.09
N ILE A 34 0.70 -1.26 2.47
CA ILE A 34 1.30 -2.20 1.51
C ILE A 34 2.51 -2.85 2.18
N GLY A 35 2.47 -4.16 2.32
CA GLY A 35 3.52 -4.91 3.00
C GLY A 35 4.86 -4.87 2.27
N ALA A 36 5.92 -5.21 3.00
CA ALA A 36 7.27 -5.20 2.45
C ALA A 36 7.41 -6.18 1.28
N GLN A 37 8.18 -5.78 0.27
CA GLN A 37 8.48 -6.61 -0.91
C GLN A 37 7.23 -7.00 -1.71
N SER A 38 6.12 -6.30 -1.53
CA SER A 38 4.88 -6.58 -2.25
C SER A 38 4.92 -6.02 -3.67
N PHE A 39 4.16 -6.63 -4.55
CA PHE A 39 4.06 -6.19 -5.93
C PHE A 39 2.61 -5.82 -6.23
N VAL A 40 2.33 -4.52 -6.34
CA VAL A 40 0.98 -4.00 -6.56
C VAL A 40 0.84 -3.65 -8.03
N ASN A 41 0.01 -4.39 -8.75
CA ASN A 41 -0.21 -4.17 -10.18
C ASN A 41 -1.67 -3.94 -10.52
N LYS A 42 -2.55 -3.80 -9.53
CA LYS A 42 -3.96 -3.50 -9.72
C LYS A 42 -4.39 -2.47 -8.70
N SER A 43 -5.40 -1.68 -9.06
CA SER A 43 -5.92 -0.67 -8.15
C SER A 43 -6.44 -1.29 -6.86
N ILE A 44 -6.20 -0.59 -5.76
CA ILE A 44 -6.70 -0.95 -4.44
C ILE A 44 -7.74 0.09 -4.09
N GLU A 45 -9.01 -0.27 -4.26
CA GLU A 45 -10.11 0.67 -4.13
C GLU A 45 -10.75 0.67 -2.74
N GLU A 46 -10.49 -0.36 -1.96
CA GLU A 46 -11.00 -0.47 -0.60
C GLU A 46 -10.09 0.26 0.36
N GLU A 47 -10.66 1.18 1.16
CA GLU A 47 -9.89 1.96 2.13
C GLU A 47 -9.57 1.16 3.38
N ASN A 48 -8.52 1.57 4.07
CA ASN A 48 -8.16 1.07 5.41
C ASN A 48 -7.94 -0.44 5.46
N ILE A 49 -7.26 -0.96 4.44
CA ILE A 49 -6.92 -2.38 4.40
C ILE A 49 -5.41 -2.56 4.28
N THR A 50 -4.96 -3.78 4.51
CA THR A 50 -3.58 -4.17 4.29
C THR A 50 -3.52 -5.14 3.13
N VAL A 51 -2.58 -4.91 2.21
CA VAL A 51 -2.30 -5.81 1.10
C VAL A 51 -0.85 -6.25 1.15
N ALA A 52 -0.58 -7.45 0.68
CA ALA A 52 0.79 -7.96 0.62
C ALA A 52 0.88 -9.11 -0.37
N GLY A 53 2.11 -9.41 -0.76
CA GLY A 53 2.41 -10.54 -1.64
C GLY A 53 2.73 -10.13 -3.06
N VAL A 54 2.99 -11.14 -3.90
CA VAL A 54 3.33 -10.99 -5.32
C VAL A 54 2.44 -11.93 -6.12
N PRO A 55 1.38 -11.44 -6.76
CA PRO A 55 0.84 -10.07 -6.70
C PRO A 55 0.18 -9.79 -5.35
N ALA A 56 0.16 -8.52 -4.98
CA ALA A 56 -0.40 -8.11 -3.70
C ALA A 56 -1.90 -8.39 -3.63
N LYS A 57 -2.33 -8.92 -2.51
CA LYS A 57 -3.74 -9.22 -2.24
C LYS A 57 -4.08 -8.76 -0.84
N LYS A 58 -5.37 -8.51 -0.61
CA LYS A 58 -5.84 -8.12 0.71
C LYS A 58 -5.56 -9.23 1.71
N ILE A 59 -4.89 -8.89 2.80
CA ILE A 59 -4.60 -9.84 3.87
C ILE A 59 -5.27 -9.47 5.18
N GLY A 60 -5.89 -8.29 5.28
CA GLY A 60 -6.58 -7.89 6.48
C GLY A 60 -7.27 -6.55 6.33
N ASP A 61 -8.13 -6.24 7.30
CA ASP A 61 -8.87 -4.98 7.37
C ASP A 61 -8.19 -4.00 8.33
N HIS A 62 -6.87 -4.01 8.35
CA HIS A 62 -6.08 -3.11 9.17
C HIS A 62 -5.61 -1.94 8.33
N SER A 63 -5.89 -0.73 8.83
CA SER A 63 -5.42 0.48 8.17
C SER A 63 -3.97 0.75 8.53
N SER A 64 -3.36 1.71 7.82
CA SER A 64 -2.01 2.19 8.13
C SER A 64 -1.96 2.95 9.44
N LYS A 65 -3.09 3.45 9.93
CA LYS A 65 -3.14 4.33 11.09
C LYS A 65 -2.45 3.80 12.34
N PRO A 66 -2.78 2.59 12.82
CA PRO A 66 -2.10 2.07 14.01
C PRO A 66 -0.60 1.92 13.80
N TYR A 67 -0.22 1.53 12.61
CA TYR A 67 1.19 1.34 12.29
C TYR A 67 1.94 2.66 12.27
N LEU A 68 1.35 3.68 11.64
CA LEU A 68 1.95 5.01 11.60
C LEU A 68 2.10 5.58 13.00
N ASN A 69 1.07 5.41 13.84
CA ASN A 69 1.12 5.88 15.22
C ASN A 69 2.21 5.17 16.02
N SER A 70 2.35 3.87 15.85
CA SER A 70 3.39 3.10 16.51
C SER A 70 4.79 3.63 16.19
N ARG A 71 5.00 4.05 14.98
CA ARG A 71 6.30 4.56 14.56
C ARG A 71 6.69 5.86 15.26
N LEU A 72 5.71 6.61 15.72
CA LEU A 72 5.99 7.85 16.45
C LEU A 72 6.53 7.59 17.85
N PHE A 73 6.35 6.39 18.36
CA PHE A 73 6.73 6.04 19.72
C PHE A 73 7.87 5.01 19.80
N ASN A 74 8.41 4.64 18.69
CA ASN A 74 9.52 3.67 18.65
C ASN A 74 10.87 4.32 18.48
#